data_c66aa4e5a8373697945bdbb4a3bfba27
#
_entry.id   c66aa4e5a8373697945bdbb4a3bfba27
#
_cell.length_a   1.000
_cell.length_b   1.000
_cell.length_c   1.000
_cell.angle_alpha   90.00
_cell.angle_beta   90.00
_cell.angle_gamma   90.00
#
_symmetry.space_group_name_H-M   'P 1'
#
loop_
_entity.id
_entity.type
_entity.pdbx_description
1 polymer ?
#
loop_
_entity_poly.entity_id
_entity_poly.type
_entity_poly.pdbx_seq_one_letter_code
_entity_poly.pdbx_strand_id
1 'polypeptide(L)'
;MILARREYLSPVGHKSLVDRSLRIAQIAPLYESVPPKLYGGTERVVAYIAEELARRGHEVTLFASGDSTAKVPLRPGFPEALRLSGHDYMGSAYHLPMLSEIYDHAERFDVIHSHVDFLAFPFSRLVSVPTVSTMHGRLDLDAFVPLYQSYTDLPLVSISNEQRRPLPSMNWVATVYHGLPTNLLRFNPGPGTYLAFLGRISPEKRPDLAIEIARRTGIPLKIAAKVDRVDRDYFDAVIKPLLSTPGIEFLGEINDFEKQDFLGNALALLFTVDWPEPFGLAMIEAMACGTPVIARPCGSVPEVLRPGVTGLIASGIDDLVRAAAEVGKLSRQGCREVFAKRFTSAVMAANYERVYYRVIDERRNAVVTGRLEGRRKQRCETGEG
;
A
#
# COMPACT_ATOMS: atom_id res chain seq x y z
N MET A 1 24.95 25.39 -62.01
CA MET A 1 23.72 25.37 -61.11
C MET A 1 23.58 23.96 -60.61
N ILE A 2 24.18 23.68 -59.46
CA ILE A 2 24.24 22.36 -58.86
C ILE A 2 23.35 22.41 -57.59
N LEU A 3 22.20 21.72 -57.64
CA LEU A 3 21.27 21.59 -56.51
C LEU A 3 21.80 20.48 -55.58
N ALA A 4 22.25 20.87 -54.41
CA ALA A 4 22.58 19.93 -53.32
C ALA A 4 21.31 19.29 -52.75
N ARG A 5 21.20 17.98 -52.85
CA ARG A 5 20.19 17.15 -52.11
C ARG A 5 20.49 17.23 -50.63
N ARG A 6 19.59 17.78 -49.84
CA ARG A 6 19.54 17.55 -48.39
C ARG A 6 18.96 16.16 -48.13
N GLU A 7 19.80 15.26 -47.66
CA GLU A 7 19.34 14.01 -47.10
C GLU A 7 18.65 14.29 -45.75
N TYR A 8 17.34 14.03 -45.70
CA TYR A 8 16.59 13.98 -44.46
C TYR A 8 16.98 12.71 -43.73
N LEU A 9 17.77 12.84 -42.67
CA LEU A 9 17.94 11.78 -41.66
C LEU A 9 16.56 11.52 -41.05
N SER A 10 16.00 10.34 -41.30
CA SER A 10 14.82 9.81 -40.65
C SER A 10 15.04 9.81 -39.13
N PRO A 11 14.09 10.25 -38.32
CA PRO A 11 14.22 10.13 -36.87
C PRO A 11 14.23 8.63 -36.51
N VAL A 12 15.35 8.21 -35.91
CA VAL A 12 15.46 6.91 -35.28
C VAL A 12 14.26 6.75 -34.32
N GLY A 13 13.37 5.82 -34.66
CA GLY A 13 12.15 5.60 -33.91
C GLY A 13 12.45 5.39 -32.42
N HIS A 14 12.11 6.35 -31.59
CA HIS A 14 11.96 6.16 -30.17
C HIS A 14 10.79 5.18 -29.98
N LYS A 15 11.10 3.87 -29.83
CA LYS A 15 10.14 2.95 -29.23
C LYS A 15 9.75 3.59 -27.90
N SER A 16 8.47 3.89 -27.72
CA SER A 16 7.92 4.33 -26.45
C SER A 16 8.38 3.36 -25.37
N LEU A 17 9.02 3.87 -24.32
CA LEU A 17 9.51 3.02 -23.20
C LEU A 17 8.38 2.26 -22.50
N VAL A 18 7.14 2.64 -22.75
CA VAL A 18 5.91 2.09 -22.14
C VAL A 18 5.68 0.59 -22.45
N ASP A 19 6.39 0.01 -23.44
CA ASP A 19 6.22 -1.41 -23.85
C ASP A 19 7.45 -2.28 -23.54
N ARG A 20 8.43 -1.78 -22.77
CA ARG A 20 9.63 -2.56 -22.45
C ARG A 20 9.46 -3.34 -21.16
N SER A 21 9.75 -4.64 -21.16
CA SER A 21 9.94 -5.41 -19.93
C SER A 21 11.05 -4.79 -19.07
N LEU A 22 10.81 -4.66 -17.77
CA LEU A 22 11.75 -4.15 -16.78
C LEU A 22 12.20 -5.27 -15.86
N ARG A 23 13.45 -5.21 -15.40
CA ARG A 23 13.98 -6.01 -14.30
C ARG A 23 13.76 -5.23 -13.01
N ILE A 24 12.93 -5.74 -12.14
CA ILE A 24 12.43 -5.04 -10.95
C ILE A 24 12.84 -5.78 -9.69
N ALA A 25 13.56 -5.11 -8.78
CA ALA A 25 13.72 -5.59 -7.41
C ALA A 25 12.54 -5.09 -6.56
N GLN A 26 11.76 -6.01 -5.96
CA GLN A 26 10.73 -5.70 -4.97
C GLN A 26 11.26 -6.02 -3.58
N ILE A 27 11.42 -5.01 -2.72
CA ILE A 27 11.95 -5.16 -1.37
C ILE A 27 10.81 -5.09 -0.37
N ALA A 28 10.46 -6.22 0.23
CA ALA A 28 9.44 -6.30 1.27
C ALA A 28 10.04 -6.19 2.68
N PRO A 29 9.24 -5.75 3.67
CA PRO A 29 9.62 -5.92 5.07
C PRO A 29 9.79 -7.41 5.41
N LEU A 30 10.69 -7.70 6.34
CA LEU A 30 10.95 -9.08 6.81
C LEU A 30 10.04 -9.50 7.98
N TYR A 31 9.11 -8.63 8.41
CA TYR A 31 8.29 -8.90 9.59
C TYR A 31 7.30 -10.04 9.37
N GLU A 32 6.71 -10.15 8.19
CA GLU A 32 5.80 -11.22 7.79
C GLU A 32 6.27 -11.85 6.48
N SER A 33 5.75 -13.05 6.17
CA SER A 33 5.91 -13.65 4.84
C SER A 33 5.15 -12.87 3.76
N VAL A 34 5.52 -13.05 2.50
CA VAL A 34 4.88 -12.43 1.33
C VAL A 34 4.23 -13.51 0.46
N PRO A 35 2.87 -13.61 0.42
CA PRO A 35 1.91 -12.90 1.24
C PRO A 35 1.93 -13.36 2.72
N PRO A 36 1.43 -12.56 3.65
CA PRO A 36 1.38 -12.93 5.06
C PRO A 36 0.35 -14.03 5.31
N LYS A 37 0.63 -14.90 6.27
CA LYS A 37 -0.28 -16.01 6.65
C LYS A 37 -1.57 -15.50 7.30
N LEU A 38 -1.47 -14.43 8.09
CA LEU A 38 -2.58 -13.81 8.80
C LEU A 38 -2.56 -12.29 8.58
N TYR A 39 -2.27 -11.51 9.62
CA TYR A 39 -2.18 -10.05 9.53
C TYR A 39 -0.87 -9.62 8.86
N GLY A 40 -0.91 -8.58 8.02
CA GLY A 40 0.25 -8.02 7.32
C GLY A 40 -0.21 -7.23 6.09
N GLY A 41 -0.42 -5.92 6.27
CA GLY A 41 -0.96 -5.07 5.19
C GLY A 41 0.04 -4.82 4.08
N THR A 42 1.26 -4.47 4.44
CA THR A 42 2.34 -4.13 3.50
C THR A 42 2.75 -5.34 2.68
N GLU A 43 3.07 -6.44 3.33
CA GLU A 43 3.53 -7.67 2.68
C GLU A 43 2.47 -8.25 1.75
N ARG A 44 1.19 -8.11 2.11
CA ARG A 44 0.05 -8.47 1.26
C ARG A 44 0.04 -7.65 -0.04
N VAL A 45 0.20 -6.34 0.07
CA VAL A 45 0.25 -5.45 -1.10
C VAL A 45 1.48 -5.74 -1.96
N VAL A 46 2.64 -6.01 -1.34
CA VAL A 46 3.86 -6.38 -2.06
C VAL A 46 3.68 -7.67 -2.86
N ALA A 47 3.01 -8.69 -2.29
CA ALA A 47 2.66 -9.90 -3.04
C ALA A 47 1.83 -9.57 -4.28
N TYR A 48 0.77 -8.80 -4.10
CA TYR A 48 -0.15 -8.48 -5.20
C TYR A 48 0.50 -7.65 -6.31
N ILE A 49 1.36 -6.69 -5.97
CA ILE A 49 2.05 -5.89 -6.98
C ILE A 49 3.13 -6.71 -7.70
N ALA A 50 3.91 -7.51 -6.96
CA ALA A 50 4.96 -8.33 -7.54
C ALA A 50 4.40 -9.35 -8.54
N GLU A 51 3.35 -10.09 -8.15
CA GLU A 51 2.69 -11.06 -9.02
C GLU A 51 2.02 -10.42 -10.24
N GLU A 52 1.38 -9.28 -10.06
CA GLU A 52 0.72 -8.58 -11.17
C GLU A 52 1.74 -7.98 -12.16
N LEU A 53 2.86 -7.41 -11.68
CA LEU A 53 3.93 -6.92 -12.54
C LEU A 53 4.56 -8.07 -13.35
N ALA A 54 4.79 -9.24 -12.72
CA ALA A 54 5.28 -10.43 -13.42
C ALA A 54 4.26 -10.91 -14.48
N ARG A 55 2.97 -10.93 -14.16
CA ARG A 55 1.89 -11.25 -15.11
C ARG A 55 1.84 -10.29 -16.30
N ARG A 56 2.23 -9.04 -16.10
CA ARG A 56 2.34 -8.00 -17.15
C ARG A 56 3.62 -8.08 -17.98
N GLY A 57 4.50 -9.06 -17.69
CA GLY A 57 5.68 -9.37 -18.49
C GLY A 57 6.98 -8.73 -17.98
N HIS A 58 7.01 -8.19 -16.76
CA HIS A 58 8.24 -7.74 -16.13
C HIS A 58 9.00 -8.90 -15.46
N GLU A 59 10.33 -8.77 -15.35
CA GLU A 59 11.19 -9.68 -14.60
C GLU A 59 11.28 -9.19 -13.15
N VAL A 60 10.45 -9.75 -12.27
CA VAL A 60 10.37 -9.36 -10.88
C VAL A 60 11.17 -10.31 -9.99
N THR A 61 12.07 -9.77 -9.17
CA THR A 61 12.74 -10.50 -8.08
C THR A 61 12.24 -9.92 -6.75
N LEU A 62 11.67 -10.79 -5.91
CA LEU A 62 11.20 -10.44 -4.58
C LEU A 62 12.31 -10.70 -3.55
N PHE A 63 12.61 -9.70 -2.73
CA PHE A 63 13.46 -9.78 -1.55
C PHE A 63 12.56 -9.71 -0.31
N ALA A 64 12.45 -10.82 0.41
CA ALA A 64 11.52 -10.99 1.54
C ALA A 64 12.01 -12.07 2.51
N SER A 65 11.21 -12.46 3.49
CA SER A 65 11.48 -13.63 4.33
C SER A 65 11.43 -14.93 3.52
N GLY A 66 12.23 -15.92 3.90
CA GLY A 66 12.41 -17.17 3.14
C GLY A 66 11.19 -18.09 3.14
N ASP A 67 10.25 -17.90 4.07
CA ASP A 67 8.96 -18.59 4.11
C ASP A 67 7.86 -17.91 3.26
N SER A 68 8.24 -16.92 2.44
CA SER A 68 7.34 -16.25 1.48
C SER A 68 6.97 -17.18 0.32
N THR A 69 5.73 -17.06 -0.16
CA THR A 69 5.12 -17.94 -1.16
C THR A 69 4.55 -17.21 -2.38
N ALA A 70 4.89 -15.92 -2.56
CA ALA A 70 4.51 -15.17 -3.75
C ALA A 70 5.05 -15.83 -5.02
N LYS A 71 4.26 -15.79 -6.10
CA LYS A 71 4.55 -16.51 -7.36
C LYS A 71 5.53 -15.76 -8.26
N VAL A 72 6.65 -15.34 -7.69
CA VAL A 72 7.78 -14.68 -8.36
C VAL A 72 9.10 -15.20 -7.78
N PRO A 73 10.23 -15.10 -8.49
CA PRO A 73 11.54 -15.44 -7.95
C PRO A 73 11.82 -14.76 -6.61
N LEU A 74 12.13 -15.57 -5.58
CA LEU A 74 12.42 -15.13 -4.21
C LEU A 74 13.93 -15.14 -3.94
N ARG A 75 14.41 -14.07 -3.32
CA ARG A 75 15.72 -13.97 -2.67
C ARG A 75 15.48 -13.72 -1.17
N PRO A 76 15.76 -14.69 -0.30
CA PRO A 76 15.48 -14.57 1.12
C PRO A 76 16.47 -13.63 1.79
N GLY A 77 15.96 -12.59 2.47
CA GLY A 77 16.78 -11.71 3.32
C GLY A 77 16.95 -12.26 4.75
N PHE A 78 16.05 -13.15 5.17
CA PHE A 78 16.10 -13.90 6.43
C PHE A 78 15.32 -15.21 6.25
N PRO A 79 15.68 -16.31 6.96
CA PRO A 79 15.09 -17.63 6.71
C PRO A 79 13.57 -17.69 6.84
N GLU A 80 12.98 -16.96 7.80
CA GLU A 80 11.54 -16.93 8.05
C GLU A 80 11.09 -15.55 8.56
N ALA A 81 9.78 -15.29 8.59
CA ALA A 81 9.22 -14.02 9.06
C ALA A 81 9.63 -13.70 10.51
N LEU A 82 10.16 -12.50 10.74
CA LEU A 82 10.75 -12.08 12.03
C LEU A 82 9.74 -12.15 13.18
N ARG A 83 8.46 -11.82 12.92
CA ARG A 83 7.42 -11.89 13.96
C ARG A 83 7.16 -13.31 14.42
N LEU A 84 7.19 -14.28 13.50
CA LEU A 84 6.95 -15.69 13.81
C LEU A 84 8.15 -16.34 14.48
N SER A 85 9.37 -15.89 14.17
CA SER A 85 10.61 -16.37 14.76
C SER A 85 10.97 -15.67 16.10
N GLY A 86 10.20 -14.65 16.49
CA GLY A 86 10.45 -13.89 17.73
C GLY A 86 11.60 -12.88 17.66
N HIS A 87 12.04 -12.53 16.44
CA HIS A 87 13.14 -11.59 16.19
C HIS A 87 12.67 -10.17 15.78
N ASP A 88 11.40 -9.87 15.90
CA ASP A 88 10.78 -8.61 15.46
C ASP A 88 11.34 -7.37 16.16
N TYR A 89 11.81 -7.49 17.41
CA TYR A 89 12.42 -6.39 18.19
C TYR A 89 13.74 -5.88 17.60
N MET A 90 14.43 -6.65 16.75
CA MET A 90 15.67 -6.29 16.06
C MET A 90 15.48 -6.11 14.55
N GLY A 91 14.23 -5.86 14.13
CA GLY A 91 13.85 -5.87 12.72
C GLY A 91 14.76 -5.07 11.79
N SER A 92 15.20 -3.87 12.18
CA SER A 92 16.10 -3.05 11.37
C SER A 92 17.44 -3.73 11.09
N ALA A 93 18.01 -4.43 12.09
CA ALA A 93 19.30 -5.11 11.95
C ALA A 93 19.25 -6.23 10.88
N TYR A 94 18.13 -6.96 10.79
CA TYR A 94 17.97 -8.03 9.79
C TYR A 94 17.72 -7.50 8.39
N HIS A 95 17.17 -6.30 8.24
CA HIS A 95 16.99 -5.68 6.92
C HIS A 95 18.30 -5.19 6.30
N LEU A 96 19.28 -4.75 7.11
CA LEU A 96 20.52 -4.15 6.60
C LEU A 96 21.35 -5.08 5.69
N PRO A 97 21.60 -6.35 6.05
CA PRO A 97 22.32 -7.28 5.16
C PRO A 97 21.60 -7.51 3.83
N MET A 98 20.26 -7.65 3.85
CA MET A 98 19.45 -7.79 2.64
C MET A 98 19.58 -6.55 1.75
N LEU A 99 19.47 -5.35 2.33
CA LEU A 99 19.64 -4.10 1.60
C LEU A 99 21.03 -3.97 1.02
N SER A 100 22.10 -4.28 1.79
CA SER A 100 23.48 -4.27 1.27
C SER A 100 23.61 -5.15 0.04
N GLU A 101 23.16 -6.42 0.10
CA GLU A 101 23.22 -7.36 -1.05
C GLU A 101 22.51 -6.78 -2.28
N ILE A 102 21.31 -6.21 -2.10
CA ILE A 102 20.53 -5.65 -3.23
C ILE A 102 21.27 -4.49 -3.89
N TYR A 103 21.79 -3.56 -3.08
CA TYR A 103 22.43 -2.37 -3.60
C TYR A 103 23.85 -2.62 -4.10
N ASP A 104 24.57 -3.61 -3.59
CA ASP A 104 25.85 -4.08 -4.14
C ASP A 104 25.71 -4.66 -5.55
N HIS A 105 24.50 -5.10 -5.91
CA HIS A 105 24.17 -5.69 -7.21
C HIS A 105 23.06 -4.92 -7.95
N ALA A 106 22.92 -3.64 -7.67
CA ALA A 106 21.83 -2.81 -8.19
C ALA A 106 21.77 -2.80 -9.74
N GLU A 107 22.91 -2.93 -10.45
CA GLU A 107 23.00 -2.94 -11.91
C GLU A 107 22.24 -4.10 -12.58
N ARG A 108 21.86 -5.12 -11.81
CA ARG A 108 21.00 -6.21 -12.31
C ARG A 108 19.57 -5.78 -12.55
N PHE A 109 19.15 -4.62 -12.04
CA PHE A 109 17.80 -4.12 -12.11
C PHE A 109 17.72 -2.83 -12.93
N ASP A 110 16.57 -2.59 -13.52
CA ASP A 110 16.25 -1.32 -14.17
C ASP A 110 15.63 -0.33 -13.16
N VAL A 111 14.99 -0.86 -12.10
CA VAL A 111 14.42 -0.10 -10.98
C VAL A 111 14.38 -0.97 -9.72
N ILE A 112 14.60 -0.34 -8.58
CA ILE A 112 14.43 -0.94 -7.24
C ILE A 112 13.17 -0.30 -6.62
N HIS A 113 12.22 -1.13 -6.15
CA HIS A 113 11.04 -0.67 -5.44
C HIS A 113 11.09 -1.12 -4.00
N SER A 114 11.23 -0.17 -3.09
CA SER A 114 11.37 -0.40 -1.64
C SER A 114 10.04 -0.19 -0.93
N HIS A 115 9.72 -1.12 -0.02
CA HIS A 115 8.60 -1.03 0.91
C HIS A 115 9.04 -1.08 2.39
N VAL A 116 10.31 -0.81 2.64
CA VAL A 116 10.91 -0.86 3.98
C VAL A 116 11.14 0.54 4.55
N ASP A 117 10.21 1.46 4.26
CA ASP A 117 10.26 2.85 4.70
C ASP A 117 11.62 3.50 4.43
N PHE A 118 12.19 4.19 5.42
CA PHE A 118 13.44 4.93 5.31
C PHE A 118 14.70 4.05 5.30
N LEU A 119 14.61 2.74 5.57
CA LEU A 119 15.79 1.87 5.68
C LEU A 119 16.60 1.80 4.38
N ALA A 120 15.93 1.90 3.23
CA ALA A 120 16.58 1.89 1.92
C ALA A 120 17.19 3.25 1.53
N PHE A 121 16.85 4.35 2.19
CA PHE A 121 17.23 5.71 1.77
C PHE A 121 18.75 5.92 1.66
N PRO A 122 19.56 5.57 2.67
CA PRO A 122 21.01 5.73 2.56
C PRO A 122 21.61 4.97 1.37
N PHE A 123 21.16 3.75 1.13
CA PHE A 123 21.66 2.88 0.06
C PHE A 123 21.29 3.41 -1.33
N SER A 124 20.07 3.93 -1.49
CA SER A 124 19.57 4.42 -2.78
C SER A 124 20.39 5.58 -3.36
N ARG A 125 21.09 6.35 -2.52
CA ARG A 125 22.01 7.42 -2.96
C ARG A 125 23.36 6.91 -3.47
N LEU A 126 23.73 5.66 -3.15
CA LEU A 126 25.03 5.10 -3.51
C LEU A 126 25.06 4.53 -4.91
N VAL A 127 23.92 4.34 -5.56
CA VAL A 127 23.80 3.68 -6.85
C VAL A 127 23.16 4.56 -7.92
N SER A 128 23.43 4.21 -9.18
CA SER A 128 22.84 4.90 -10.34
C SER A 128 21.44 4.41 -10.71
N VAL A 129 21.07 3.20 -10.28
CA VAL A 129 19.74 2.62 -10.53
C VAL A 129 18.70 3.38 -9.68
N PRO A 130 17.58 3.84 -10.27
CA PRO A 130 16.57 4.56 -9.50
C PRO A 130 15.90 3.64 -8.47
N THR A 131 15.76 4.14 -7.25
CA THR A 131 14.94 3.52 -6.20
C THR A 131 13.66 4.34 -6.04
N VAL A 132 12.51 3.67 -6.08
CA VAL A 132 11.20 4.21 -5.69
C VAL A 132 10.85 3.64 -4.33
N SER A 133 10.52 4.47 -3.35
CA SER A 133 10.10 4.00 -2.03
C SER A 133 8.62 4.30 -1.81
N THR A 134 7.83 3.25 -1.61
CA THR A 134 6.42 3.40 -1.19
C THR A 134 6.35 3.44 0.33
N MET A 135 5.78 4.53 0.84
CA MET A 135 5.54 4.71 2.27
C MET A 135 4.20 4.06 2.63
N HIS A 136 4.20 3.14 3.61
CA HIS A 136 2.99 2.42 4.01
C HIS A 136 2.43 2.86 5.35
N GLY A 137 3.28 3.37 6.23
CA GLY A 137 2.95 3.79 7.58
C GLY A 137 2.48 5.25 7.67
N ARG A 138 2.30 5.68 8.91
CA ARG A 138 2.04 7.09 9.26
C ARG A 138 3.32 7.91 9.12
N LEU A 139 3.16 9.15 8.71
CA LEU A 139 4.27 10.10 8.46
C LEU A 139 4.20 11.34 9.36
N ASP A 140 3.30 11.34 10.33
CA ASP A 140 3.01 12.42 11.27
C ASP A 140 3.73 12.26 12.62
N LEU A 141 4.79 11.45 12.67
CA LEU A 141 5.61 11.25 13.87
C LEU A 141 6.77 12.26 13.88
N ASP A 142 6.70 13.25 14.74
CA ASP A 142 7.69 14.34 14.84
C ASP A 142 9.14 13.84 14.96
N ALA A 143 9.34 12.71 15.65
CA ALA A 143 10.67 12.10 15.82
C ALA A 143 11.34 11.70 14.49
N PHE A 144 10.57 11.43 13.44
CA PHE A 144 11.10 11.03 12.12
C PHE A 144 11.19 12.19 11.11
N VAL A 145 10.64 13.36 11.41
CA VAL A 145 10.68 14.53 10.51
C VAL A 145 12.12 14.90 10.10
N PRO A 146 13.11 15.01 11.02
CA PRO A 146 14.49 15.34 10.65
C PRO A 146 15.14 14.29 9.73
N LEU A 147 14.80 13.00 9.93
CA LEU A 147 15.27 11.93 9.07
C LEU A 147 14.72 12.12 7.66
N TYR A 148 13.42 12.29 7.50
CA TYR A 148 12.82 12.50 6.18
C TYR A 148 13.36 13.74 5.48
N GLN A 149 13.53 14.86 6.21
CA GLN A 149 14.10 16.10 5.68
C GLN A 149 15.53 15.95 5.13
N SER A 150 16.29 14.96 5.61
CA SER A 150 17.61 14.64 5.09
C SER A 150 17.59 13.95 3.72
N TYR A 151 16.41 13.53 3.23
CA TYR A 151 16.24 12.73 2.01
C TYR A 151 15.15 13.25 1.07
N THR A 152 14.99 14.58 0.98
CA THR A 152 13.95 15.23 0.17
C THR A 152 14.10 15.04 -1.34
N ASP A 153 15.23 14.53 -1.82
CA ASP A 153 15.52 14.27 -3.21
C ASP A 153 15.04 12.89 -3.71
N LEU A 154 14.78 11.95 -2.79
CA LEU A 154 14.45 10.58 -3.16
C LEU A 154 13.02 10.44 -3.69
N PRO A 155 12.80 9.64 -4.77
CA PRO A 155 11.47 9.40 -5.31
C PRO A 155 10.59 8.61 -4.34
N LEU A 156 9.55 9.25 -3.80
CA LEU A 156 8.60 8.64 -2.88
C LEU A 156 7.22 8.48 -3.52
N VAL A 157 6.54 7.41 -3.17
CA VAL A 157 5.15 7.16 -3.50
C VAL A 157 4.33 7.10 -2.21
N SER A 158 3.27 7.88 -2.14
CA SER A 158 2.26 7.78 -1.08
C SER A 158 1.13 6.84 -1.49
N ILE A 159 0.43 6.29 -0.51
CA ILE A 159 -0.72 5.40 -0.72
C ILE A 159 -2.06 6.12 -0.59
N SER A 160 -2.03 7.38 -0.18
CA SER A 160 -3.12 8.36 -0.28
C SER A 160 -2.56 9.77 -0.31
N ASN A 161 -3.37 10.76 -0.70
CA ASN A 161 -2.95 12.16 -0.64
C ASN A 161 -2.91 12.65 0.82
N GLU A 162 -3.79 12.13 1.66
CA GLU A 162 -3.81 12.46 3.08
C GLU A 162 -2.53 11.99 3.79
N GLN A 163 -2.04 10.79 3.46
CA GLN A 163 -0.82 10.25 4.06
C GLN A 163 0.40 11.18 3.92
N ARG A 164 0.55 11.84 2.77
CA ARG A 164 1.74 12.70 2.51
C ARG A 164 1.63 14.11 3.09
N ARG A 165 0.46 14.52 3.61
CA ARG A 165 0.25 15.88 4.14
C ARG A 165 1.25 16.32 5.23
N PRO A 166 1.68 15.47 6.17
CA PRO A 166 2.66 15.87 7.18
C PRO A 166 4.05 16.22 6.60
N LEU A 167 4.40 15.69 5.42
CA LEU A 167 5.70 15.85 4.78
C LEU A 167 5.58 16.38 3.34
N PRO A 168 5.01 17.59 3.13
CA PRO A 168 4.69 18.10 1.79
C PRO A 168 5.92 18.41 0.94
N SER A 169 7.08 18.63 1.56
CA SER A 169 8.34 19.00 0.90
C SER A 169 9.13 17.81 0.34
N MET A 170 8.68 16.58 0.60
CA MET A 170 9.33 15.39 0.06
C MET A 170 9.08 15.24 -1.46
N ASN A 171 9.97 14.54 -2.15
CA ASN A 171 9.83 14.27 -3.57
C ASN A 171 8.75 13.21 -3.86
N TRP A 172 7.49 13.60 -3.69
CA TRP A 172 6.33 12.75 -4.00
C TRP A 172 6.13 12.64 -5.50
N VAL A 173 6.66 11.59 -6.11
CA VAL A 173 6.53 11.34 -7.55
C VAL A 173 5.12 10.87 -7.94
N ALA A 174 4.40 10.23 -7.04
CA ALA A 174 3.01 9.81 -7.26
C ALA A 174 2.25 9.56 -5.94
N THR A 175 0.92 9.44 -6.04
CA THR A 175 0.06 8.72 -5.10
C THR A 175 -0.48 7.49 -5.83
N VAL A 176 -0.21 6.29 -5.30
CA VAL A 176 -0.71 5.03 -5.86
C VAL A 176 -1.53 4.30 -4.81
N TYR A 177 -2.85 4.27 -5.01
CA TYR A 177 -3.75 3.54 -4.12
C TYR A 177 -3.48 2.04 -4.16
N HIS A 178 -3.62 1.38 -3.03
CA HIS A 178 -3.54 -0.08 -2.96
C HIS A 178 -4.64 -0.75 -3.78
N GLY A 179 -4.33 -1.96 -4.25
CA GLY A 179 -5.24 -2.76 -5.03
C GLY A 179 -5.15 -4.24 -4.67
N LEU A 180 -6.26 -4.96 -4.84
CA LEU A 180 -6.37 -6.38 -4.57
C LEU A 180 -6.57 -7.16 -5.88
N PRO A 181 -6.13 -8.44 -5.96
CA PRO A 181 -6.52 -9.31 -7.06
C PRO A 181 -8.04 -9.39 -7.20
N THR A 182 -8.55 -9.27 -8.43
CA THR A 182 -10.01 -9.25 -8.70
C THR A 182 -10.73 -10.51 -8.25
N ASN A 183 -10.02 -11.61 -8.16
CA ASN A 183 -10.52 -12.93 -7.76
C ASN A 183 -10.23 -13.30 -6.30
N LEU A 184 -9.57 -12.41 -5.53
CA LEU A 184 -9.26 -12.65 -4.13
C LEU A 184 -10.54 -12.79 -3.29
N LEU A 185 -11.47 -11.87 -3.51
CA LEU A 185 -12.75 -11.83 -2.82
C LEU A 185 -13.89 -11.81 -3.85
N ARG A 186 -14.86 -12.69 -3.65
CA ARG A 186 -16.01 -12.85 -4.54
C ARG A 186 -17.11 -11.87 -4.18
N PHE A 187 -17.76 -11.32 -5.20
CA PHE A 187 -18.95 -10.51 -5.04
C PHE A 187 -20.11 -11.33 -4.44
N ASN A 188 -20.75 -10.78 -3.40
CA ASN A 188 -21.97 -11.34 -2.82
C ASN A 188 -23.12 -10.33 -2.99
N PRO A 189 -24.13 -10.61 -3.85
CA PRO A 189 -25.28 -9.75 -4.06
C PRO A 189 -26.32 -9.83 -2.94
N GLY A 190 -26.25 -10.86 -2.08
CA GLY A 190 -27.23 -11.10 -1.04
C GLY A 190 -27.24 -10.01 0.03
N PRO A 191 -28.36 -9.82 0.72
CA PRO A 191 -28.43 -8.87 1.82
C PRO A 191 -27.50 -9.32 2.97
N GLY A 192 -26.82 -8.37 3.58
CA GLY A 192 -26.03 -8.65 4.78
C GLY A 192 -26.92 -8.70 6.02
N THR A 193 -26.45 -9.40 7.05
CA THR A 193 -27.24 -9.67 8.28
C THR A 193 -26.61 -9.11 9.56
N TYR A 194 -25.38 -8.62 9.51
CA TYR A 194 -24.64 -8.09 10.66
C TYR A 194 -23.67 -6.96 10.22
N LEU A 195 -23.27 -6.15 11.18
CA LEU A 195 -22.17 -5.21 11.02
C LEU A 195 -20.84 -5.96 11.22
N ALA A 196 -19.82 -5.62 10.44
CA ALA A 196 -18.49 -6.22 10.53
C ALA A 196 -17.47 -5.19 11.03
N PHE A 197 -16.57 -5.59 11.91
CA PHE A 197 -15.36 -4.84 12.23
C PHE A 197 -14.16 -5.71 11.88
N LEU A 198 -13.25 -5.19 11.04
CA LEU A 198 -12.06 -5.92 10.58
C LEU A 198 -10.81 -5.09 10.83
N GLY A 199 -9.84 -5.62 11.62
CA GLY A 199 -8.60 -4.92 11.83
C GLY A 199 -7.79 -5.41 13.02
N ARG A 200 -7.16 -4.46 13.73
CA ARG A 200 -6.47 -4.67 15.00
C ARG A 200 -7.31 -4.08 16.13
N ILE A 201 -7.29 -4.74 17.28
CA ILE A 201 -7.82 -4.13 18.50
C ILE A 201 -6.79 -3.11 18.97
N SER A 202 -7.12 -1.83 18.84
CA SER A 202 -6.29 -0.75 19.36
C SER A 202 -7.14 0.51 19.60
N PRO A 203 -6.70 1.44 20.46
CA PRO A 203 -7.45 2.66 20.75
C PRO A 203 -7.79 3.47 19.50
N GLU A 204 -6.87 3.59 18.56
CA GLU A 204 -7.05 4.36 17.33
C GLU A 204 -8.00 3.72 16.32
N LYS A 205 -8.23 2.39 16.39
CA LYS A 205 -9.20 1.69 15.52
C LYS A 205 -10.62 1.73 16.08
N ARG A 206 -10.79 2.09 17.35
CA ARG A 206 -12.10 2.32 18.00
C ARG A 206 -13.09 1.15 17.86
N PRO A 207 -12.69 -0.12 18.21
CA PRO A 207 -13.66 -1.21 18.30
C PRO A 207 -14.76 -0.96 19.34
N ASP A 208 -14.49 -0.18 20.39
CA ASP A 208 -15.46 0.32 21.37
C ASP A 208 -16.62 1.09 20.70
N LEU A 209 -16.29 1.95 19.75
CA LEU A 209 -17.29 2.72 19.00
C LEU A 209 -18.13 1.81 18.09
N ALA A 210 -17.51 0.79 17.47
CA ALA A 210 -18.24 -0.20 16.67
C ALA A 210 -19.24 -0.99 17.52
N ILE A 211 -18.85 -1.41 18.73
CA ILE A 211 -19.75 -2.07 19.69
C ILE A 211 -20.90 -1.14 20.11
N GLU A 212 -20.62 0.13 20.38
CA GLU A 212 -21.66 1.10 20.76
C GLU A 212 -22.67 1.34 19.62
N ILE A 213 -22.22 1.41 18.37
CA ILE A 213 -23.11 1.49 17.21
C ILE A 213 -24.03 0.27 17.15
N ALA A 214 -23.47 -0.94 17.27
CA ALA A 214 -24.24 -2.18 17.25
C ALA A 214 -25.27 -2.24 18.40
N ARG A 215 -24.87 -1.88 19.62
CA ARG A 215 -25.74 -1.81 20.80
C ARG A 215 -26.91 -0.86 20.59
N ARG A 216 -26.69 0.32 20.00
CA ARG A 216 -27.73 1.34 19.79
C ARG A 216 -28.67 1.03 18.64
N THR A 217 -28.18 0.31 17.64
CA THR A 217 -28.99 -0.09 16.46
C THR A 217 -29.72 -1.42 16.66
N GLY A 218 -29.26 -2.28 17.60
CA GLY A 218 -29.72 -3.65 17.74
C GLY A 218 -29.28 -4.57 16.61
N ILE A 219 -28.43 -4.12 15.68
CA ILE A 219 -27.88 -4.94 14.60
C ILE A 219 -26.69 -5.75 15.15
N PRO A 220 -26.64 -7.09 14.95
CA PRO A 220 -25.51 -7.89 15.40
C PRO A 220 -24.19 -7.37 14.86
N LEU A 221 -23.09 -7.47 15.63
CA LEU A 221 -21.73 -7.12 15.21
C LEU A 221 -20.81 -8.33 15.33
N LYS A 222 -20.10 -8.61 14.26
CA LYS A 222 -18.99 -9.56 14.26
C LYS A 222 -17.67 -8.80 14.19
N ILE A 223 -16.74 -9.14 15.09
CA ILE A 223 -15.43 -8.53 15.21
C ILE A 223 -14.37 -9.55 14.84
N ALA A 224 -13.71 -9.37 13.70
CA ALA A 224 -12.55 -10.14 13.29
C ALA A 224 -11.31 -9.26 13.48
N ALA A 225 -10.53 -9.53 14.53
CA ALA A 225 -9.47 -8.62 14.93
C ALA A 225 -8.34 -9.32 15.67
N LYS A 226 -7.11 -8.88 15.32
CA LYS A 226 -5.89 -9.23 16.04
C LYS A 226 -5.77 -8.40 17.31
N VAL A 227 -5.31 -9.04 18.39
CA VAL A 227 -4.89 -8.36 19.62
C VAL A 227 -3.38 -8.43 19.71
N ASP A 228 -2.71 -7.33 19.40
CA ASP A 228 -1.25 -7.24 19.52
C ASP A 228 -0.81 -7.18 20.98
N ARG A 229 0.43 -7.57 21.25
CA ARG A 229 1.01 -7.56 22.59
C ARG A 229 0.95 -6.15 23.22
N VAL A 230 1.21 -5.13 22.41
CA VAL A 230 1.20 -3.73 22.85
C VAL A 230 -0.20 -3.21 23.18
N ASP A 231 -1.25 -3.83 22.65
CA ASP A 231 -2.65 -3.43 22.82
C ASP A 231 -3.40 -4.34 23.83
N ARG A 232 -2.68 -5.28 24.49
CA ARG A 232 -3.29 -6.25 25.40
C ARG A 232 -4.02 -5.59 26.58
N ASP A 233 -3.40 -4.58 27.18
CA ASP A 233 -4.00 -3.86 28.32
C ASP A 233 -5.29 -3.14 27.91
N TYR A 234 -5.30 -2.52 26.73
CA TYR A 234 -6.50 -1.90 26.19
C TYR A 234 -7.60 -2.94 25.91
N PHE A 235 -7.23 -4.08 25.33
CA PHE A 235 -8.18 -5.16 25.09
C PHE A 235 -8.81 -5.65 26.40
N ASP A 236 -7.99 -5.99 27.40
CA ASP A 236 -8.47 -6.55 28.66
C ASP A 236 -9.29 -5.56 29.49
N ALA A 237 -8.88 -4.29 29.52
CA ALA A 237 -9.54 -3.25 30.31
C ALA A 237 -10.79 -2.66 29.67
N VAL A 238 -10.79 -2.49 28.33
CA VAL A 238 -11.84 -1.74 27.63
C VAL A 238 -12.72 -2.64 26.76
N ILE A 239 -12.12 -3.48 25.92
CA ILE A 239 -12.90 -4.21 24.90
C ILE A 239 -13.52 -5.49 25.45
N LYS A 240 -12.76 -6.27 26.20
CA LYS A 240 -13.20 -7.57 26.73
C LYS A 240 -14.49 -7.47 27.57
N PRO A 241 -14.67 -6.48 28.45
CA PRO A 241 -15.94 -6.29 29.15
C PRO A 241 -17.12 -6.01 28.20
N LEU A 242 -16.90 -5.28 27.11
CA LEU A 242 -17.93 -4.93 26.13
C LEU A 242 -18.35 -6.13 25.26
N LEU A 243 -17.54 -7.17 25.15
CA LEU A 243 -17.88 -8.38 24.37
C LEU A 243 -19.06 -9.17 24.97
N SER A 244 -19.43 -8.93 26.23
CA SER A 244 -20.63 -9.50 26.85
C SER A 244 -21.94 -8.85 26.39
N THR A 245 -21.87 -7.75 25.62
CA THR A 245 -23.05 -7.09 25.07
C THR A 245 -23.79 -8.04 24.11
N PRO A 246 -25.12 -8.21 24.26
CA PRO A 246 -25.90 -9.05 23.36
C PRO A 246 -25.72 -8.69 21.89
N GLY A 247 -25.54 -9.70 21.04
CA GLY A 247 -25.35 -9.52 19.59
C GLY A 247 -23.92 -9.21 19.17
N ILE A 248 -22.94 -9.21 20.09
CA ILE A 248 -21.52 -9.04 19.76
C ILE A 248 -20.84 -10.41 19.69
N GLU A 249 -20.15 -10.69 18.59
CA GLU A 249 -19.37 -11.91 18.38
C GLU A 249 -17.91 -11.55 18.08
N PHE A 250 -16.96 -12.00 18.90
CA PHE A 250 -15.53 -11.82 18.69
C PHE A 250 -14.92 -13.11 18.13
N LEU A 251 -14.42 -13.02 16.88
CA LEU A 251 -13.88 -14.15 16.14
C LEU A 251 -12.35 -14.33 16.30
N GLY A 252 -11.67 -13.32 16.85
CA GLY A 252 -10.22 -13.29 16.81
C GLY A 252 -9.67 -12.96 15.42
N GLU A 253 -8.45 -13.42 15.12
CA GLU A 253 -7.79 -13.21 13.85
C GLU A 253 -8.30 -14.22 12.81
N ILE A 254 -8.68 -13.76 11.63
CA ILE A 254 -9.18 -14.59 10.53
C ILE A 254 -8.23 -14.53 9.34
N ASN A 255 -8.17 -15.61 8.56
CA ASN A 255 -7.41 -15.69 7.32
C ASN A 255 -8.22 -15.18 6.11
N ASP A 256 -7.58 -15.11 4.92
CA ASP A 256 -8.23 -14.58 3.71
C ASP A 256 -9.43 -15.40 3.23
N PHE A 257 -9.43 -16.71 3.49
CA PHE A 257 -10.55 -17.57 3.11
C PHE A 257 -11.79 -17.28 3.97
N GLU A 258 -11.61 -17.16 5.28
CA GLU A 258 -12.68 -16.82 6.24
C GLU A 258 -13.18 -15.38 6.01
N LYS A 259 -12.29 -14.47 5.60
CA LYS A 259 -12.61 -13.06 5.29
C LYS A 259 -13.65 -12.93 4.18
N GLN A 260 -13.66 -13.86 3.21
CA GLN A 260 -14.65 -13.89 2.13
C GLN A 260 -16.08 -13.92 2.67
N ASP A 261 -16.38 -14.86 3.55
CA ASP A 261 -17.73 -15.03 4.09
C ASP A 261 -18.03 -13.96 5.16
N PHE A 262 -17.01 -13.61 5.94
CA PHE A 262 -17.11 -12.56 6.95
C PHE A 262 -17.50 -11.19 6.35
N LEU A 263 -16.85 -10.74 5.29
CA LEU A 263 -17.20 -9.49 4.63
C LEU A 263 -18.39 -9.64 3.69
N GLY A 264 -18.47 -10.75 2.94
CA GLY A 264 -19.52 -10.98 1.96
C GLY A 264 -20.93 -11.00 2.55
N ASN A 265 -21.10 -11.54 3.76
CA ASN A 265 -22.39 -11.63 4.44
C ASN A 265 -22.66 -10.44 5.41
N ALA A 266 -21.75 -9.49 5.50
CA ALA A 266 -21.97 -8.29 6.29
C ALA A 266 -22.93 -7.31 5.61
N LEU A 267 -23.78 -6.66 6.41
CA LEU A 267 -24.62 -5.53 6.03
C LEU A 267 -23.75 -4.32 5.68
N ALA A 268 -22.75 -4.06 6.53
CA ALA A 268 -21.73 -3.04 6.31
C ALA A 268 -20.46 -3.35 7.11
N LEU A 269 -19.31 -2.86 6.61
CA LEU A 269 -18.10 -2.74 7.41
C LEU A 269 -18.15 -1.46 8.23
N LEU A 270 -17.95 -1.55 9.55
CA LEU A 270 -17.71 -0.39 10.41
C LEU A 270 -16.21 -0.07 10.42
N PHE A 271 -15.87 1.07 9.84
CA PHE A 271 -14.50 1.60 9.81
C PHE A 271 -14.41 2.83 10.73
N THR A 272 -14.32 2.54 12.03
CA THR A 272 -14.50 3.50 13.12
C THR A 272 -13.24 4.26 13.51
N VAL A 273 -12.18 4.15 12.72
CA VAL A 273 -10.85 4.71 13.01
C VAL A 273 -10.89 6.18 13.45
N ASP A 274 -10.03 6.52 14.42
CA ASP A 274 -9.90 7.85 15.01
C ASP A 274 -8.46 8.38 14.92
N TRP A 275 -7.83 8.15 13.78
CA TRP A 275 -6.48 8.62 13.46
C TRP A 275 -6.35 8.78 11.94
N PRO A 276 -5.36 9.53 11.43
CA PRO A 276 -5.17 9.70 9.99
C PRO A 276 -4.69 8.39 9.33
N GLU A 277 -5.63 7.46 9.14
CA GLU A 277 -5.35 6.17 8.49
C GLU A 277 -4.75 6.37 7.11
N PRO A 278 -3.55 5.81 6.83
CA PRO A 278 -2.87 6.01 5.55
C PRO A 278 -3.65 5.51 4.34
N PHE A 279 -4.37 4.35 4.46
CA PHE A 279 -5.18 3.84 3.35
C PHE A 279 -6.43 3.05 3.79
N GLY A 280 -6.27 2.01 4.64
CA GLY A 280 -7.39 1.18 5.12
C GLY A 280 -7.82 0.10 4.13
N LEU A 281 -7.02 -0.95 3.97
CA LEU A 281 -7.30 -2.10 3.08
C LEU A 281 -8.69 -2.72 3.31
N ALA A 282 -9.16 -2.78 4.56
CA ALA A 282 -10.46 -3.33 4.92
C ALA A 282 -11.63 -2.67 4.15
N MET A 283 -11.53 -1.38 3.82
CA MET A 283 -12.54 -0.69 3.03
C MET A 283 -12.65 -1.26 1.62
N ILE A 284 -11.51 -1.46 0.94
CA ILE A 284 -11.52 -2.01 -0.42
C ILE A 284 -11.79 -3.53 -0.45
N GLU A 285 -11.45 -4.25 0.63
CA GLU A 285 -11.83 -5.65 0.83
C GLU A 285 -13.35 -5.78 0.95
N ALA A 286 -14.00 -4.93 1.74
CA ALA A 286 -15.45 -4.87 1.83
C ALA A 286 -16.10 -4.54 0.49
N MET A 287 -15.62 -3.51 -0.22
CA MET A 287 -16.12 -3.15 -1.54
C MET A 287 -15.93 -4.26 -2.58
N ALA A 288 -14.84 -5.05 -2.48
CA ALA A 288 -14.63 -6.21 -3.34
C ALA A 288 -15.73 -7.27 -3.17
N CYS A 289 -16.22 -7.47 -1.95
CA CYS A 289 -17.38 -8.32 -1.66
C CYS A 289 -18.73 -7.67 -2.02
N GLY A 290 -18.77 -6.39 -2.37
CA GLY A 290 -19.99 -5.61 -2.56
C GLY A 290 -20.53 -5.04 -1.24
N THR A 291 -19.80 -5.12 -0.16
CA THR A 291 -20.23 -4.66 1.16
C THR A 291 -19.92 -3.17 1.33
N PRO A 292 -20.93 -2.33 1.62
CA PRO A 292 -20.72 -0.91 1.86
C PRO A 292 -19.99 -0.68 3.19
N VAL A 293 -19.42 0.52 3.33
CA VAL A 293 -18.62 0.90 4.49
C VAL A 293 -19.29 2.06 5.23
N ILE A 294 -19.36 1.99 6.54
CA ILE A 294 -19.70 3.13 7.40
C ILE A 294 -18.41 3.58 8.08
N ALA A 295 -18.02 4.83 7.88
CA ALA A 295 -16.72 5.31 8.32
C ALA A 295 -16.78 6.72 8.92
N ARG A 296 -15.76 7.05 9.73
CA ARG A 296 -15.47 8.44 10.15
C ARG A 296 -14.59 9.12 9.08
N PRO A 297 -14.67 10.45 8.90
CA PRO A 297 -13.91 11.20 7.89
C PRO A 297 -12.44 11.38 8.30
N CYS A 298 -11.72 10.28 8.60
CA CYS A 298 -10.35 10.31 9.07
C CYS A 298 -9.38 9.75 8.01
N GLY A 299 -8.23 10.41 7.85
CA GLY A 299 -7.17 9.97 6.93
C GLY A 299 -7.67 9.81 5.49
N SER A 300 -7.37 8.69 4.89
CA SER A 300 -7.71 8.37 3.49
C SER A 300 -9.19 8.08 3.22
N VAL A 301 -10.04 7.99 4.23
CA VAL A 301 -11.47 7.64 4.07
C VAL A 301 -12.17 8.45 3.00
N PRO A 302 -12.07 9.82 2.95
CA PRO A 302 -12.72 10.61 1.91
C PRO A 302 -12.17 10.38 0.49
N GLU A 303 -10.94 9.83 0.36
CA GLU A 303 -10.34 9.50 -0.93
C GLU A 303 -10.77 8.10 -1.43
N VAL A 304 -10.95 7.16 -0.50
CA VAL A 304 -11.27 5.76 -0.80
C VAL A 304 -12.77 5.59 -1.03
N LEU A 305 -13.60 6.11 -0.12
CA LEU A 305 -15.05 5.96 -0.19
C LEU A 305 -15.69 7.01 -1.12
N ARG A 306 -16.78 6.61 -1.75
CA ARG A 306 -17.73 7.47 -2.46
C ARG A 306 -19.02 7.51 -1.65
N PRO A 307 -19.29 8.62 -0.92
CA PRO A 307 -20.50 8.75 -0.11
C PRO A 307 -21.78 8.50 -0.92
N GLY A 308 -22.70 7.72 -0.38
CA GLY A 308 -23.95 7.34 -1.05
C GLY A 308 -23.80 6.26 -2.13
N VAL A 309 -22.57 5.80 -2.45
CA VAL A 309 -22.31 4.73 -3.42
C VAL A 309 -21.61 3.55 -2.76
N THR A 310 -20.44 3.79 -2.14
CA THR A 310 -19.64 2.71 -1.51
C THR A 310 -19.73 2.72 0.01
N GLY A 311 -20.39 3.72 0.57
CA GLY A 311 -20.54 3.83 2.01
C GLY A 311 -21.15 5.17 2.44
N LEU A 312 -21.22 5.32 3.75
CA LEU A 312 -21.68 6.54 4.43
C LEU A 312 -20.56 7.03 5.35
N ILE A 313 -20.30 8.33 5.34
CA ILE A 313 -19.27 8.98 6.17
C ILE A 313 -19.98 9.88 7.18
N ALA A 314 -19.68 9.67 8.46
CA ALA A 314 -20.27 10.43 9.55
C ALA A 314 -19.28 10.61 10.71
N SER A 315 -19.35 11.72 11.42
CA SER A 315 -18.39 12.06 12.50
C SER A 315 -18.91 11.68 13.89
N GLY A 316 -20.17 11.98 14.18
CA GLY A 316 -20.78 11.76 15.48
C GLY A 316 -21.40 10.38 15.62
N ILE A 317 -21.51 9.88 16.87
CA ILE A 317 -22.12 8.58 17.15
C ILE A 317 -23.57 8.51 16.67
N ASP A 318 -24.37 9.55 16.84
CA ASP A 318 -25.76 9.57 16.42
C ASP A 318 -25.90 9.48 14.88
N ASP A 319 -24.99 10.12 14.15
CA ASP A 319 -24.93 10.04 12.70
C ASP A 319 -24.47 8.67 12.21
N LEU A 320 -23.50 8.04 12.90
CA LEU A 320 -23.05 6.68 12.61
C LEU A 320 -24.17 5.66 12.86
N VAL A 321 -24.94 5.83 13.90
CA VAL A 321 -26.13 5.00 14.19
C VAL A 321 -27.20 5.17 13.09
N ARG A 322 -27.47 6.40 12.66
CA ARG A 322 -28.38 6.65 11.51
C ARG A 322 -27.85 6.02 10.22
N ALA A 323 -26.54 6.17 9.97
CA ALA A 323 -25.88 5.54 8.82
C ALA A 323 -26.04 4.01 8.82
N ALA A 324 -25.94 3.37 9.98
CA ALA A 324 -26.11 1.92 10.10
C ALA A 324 -27.57 1.47 9.79
N ALA A 325 -28.55 2.27 10.13
CA ALA A 325 -29.95 2.02 9.79
C ALA A 325 -30.25 2.20 8.28
N GLU A 326 -29.45 3.01 7.58
CA GLU A 326 -29.70 3.38 6.18
C GLU A 326 -28.80 2.67 5.18
N VAL A 327 -27.67 2.14 5.61
CA VAL A 327 -26.64 1.58 4.73
C VAL A 327 -27.13 0.45 3.84
N GLY A 328 -28.12 -0.33 4.29
CA GLY A 328 -28.74 -1.40 3.50
C GLY A 328 -29.45 -0.93 2.22
N LYS A 329 -29.69 0.37 2.05
CA LYS A 329 -30.24 0.98 0.83
C LYS A 329 -29.18 1.13 -0.28
N LEU A 330 -27.90 1.03 0.04
CA LEU A 330 -26.81 1.18 -0.94
C LEU A 330 -26.67 -0.06 -1.82
N SER A 331 -26.32 0.18 -3.08
CA SER A 331 -26.11 -0.88 -4.06
C SER A 331 -24.81 -1.63 -3.80
N ARG A 332 -24.89 -2.91 -3.46
CA ARG A 332 -23.71 -3.79 -3.35
C ARG A 332 -22.96 -3.90 -4.69
N GLN A 333 -23.69 -3.94 -5.80
CA GLN A 333 -23.12 -3.92 -7.15
C GLN A 333 -22.33 -2.63 -7.38
N GLY A 334 -22.84 -1.47 -6.95
CA GLY A 334 -22.11 -0.19 -7.03
C GLY A 334 -20.79 -0.18 -6.24
N CYS A 335 -20.76 -0.82 -5.07
CA CYS A 335 -19.52 -1.01 -4.31
C CYS A 335 -18.49 -1.82 -5.10
N ARG A 336 -18.91 -2.97 -5.69
CA ARG A 336 -18.06 -3.84 -6.52
C ARG A 336 -17.54 -3.13 -7.77
N GLU A 337 -18.35 -2.33 -8.43
CA GLU A 337 -17.96 -1.57 -9.62
C GLU A 337 -16.89 -0.52 -9.32
N VAL A 338 -17.02 0.21 -8.19
CA VAL A 338 -16.01 1.15 -7.77
C VAL A 338 -14.70 0.45 -7.42
N PHE A 339 -14.76 -0.69 -6.72
CA PHE A 339 -13.59 -1.53 -6.47
C PHE A 339 -12.92 -1.95 -7.78
N ALA A 340 -13.67 -2.54 -8.70
CA ALA A 340 -13.14 -3.04 -9.97
C ALA A 340 -12.46 -1.94 -10.81
N LYS A 341 -12.99 -0.72 -10.75
CA LYS A 341 -12.47 0.43 -11.51
C LYS A 341 -11.22 1.06 -10.86
N ARG A 342 -11.08 1.02 -9.52
CA ARG A 342 -10.08 1.84 -8.81
C ARG A 342 -9.07 1.04 -8.00
N PHE A 343 -9.44 -0.12 -7.47
CA PHE A 343 -8.70 -0.77 -6.39
C PHE A 343 -8.32 -2.22 -6.70
N THR A 344 -8.14 -2.54 -7.98
CA THR A 344 -7.59 -3.85 -8.37
C THR A 344 -6.05 -3.82 -8.41
N SER A 345 -5.41 -4.98 -8.22
CA SER A 345 -3.95 -5.11 -8.40
C SER A 345 -3.50 -4.68 -9.79
N ALA A 346 -4.34 -4.91 -10.82
CA ALA A 346 -4.06 -4.47 -12.18
C ALA A 346 -4.00 -2.93 -12.32
N VAL A 347 -4.92 -2.21 -11.67
CA VAL A 347 -4.91 -0.74 -11.64
C VAL A 347 -3.71 -0.23 -10.85
N MET A 348 -3.41 -0.85 -9.72
CA MET A 348 -2.25 -0.51 -8.89
C MET A 348 -0.94 -0.70 -9.66
N ALA A 349 -0.72 -1.87 -10.26
CA ALA A 349 0.49 -2.18 -11.02
C ALA A 349 0.66 -1.25 -12.23
N ALA A 350 -0.41 -0.96 -12.98
CA ALA A 350 -0.35 -0.01 -14.09
C ALA A 350 0.05 1.41 -13.66
N ASN A 351 -0.31 1.83 -12.45
CA ASN A 351 0.13 3.11 -11.91
C ASN A 351 1.61 3.07 -11.52
N TYR A 352 2.09 1.96 -10.92
CA TYR A 352 3.52 1.79 -10.60
C TYR A 352 4.39 1.68 -11.86
N GLU A 353 3.95 1.02 -12.92
CA GLU A 353 4.66 1.01 -14.20
C GLU A 353 4.94 2.43 -14.72
N ARG A 354 3.93 3.31 -14.69
CA ARG A 354 4.13 4.73 -15.08
C ARG A 354 5.15 5.43 -14.21
N VAL A 355 5.15 5.14 -12.90
CA VAL A 355 6.16 5.68 -11.97
C VAL A 355 7.55 5.16 -12.34
N TYR A 356 7.70 3.85 -12.59
CA TYR A 356 9.01 3.26 -12.92
C TYR A 356 9.58 3.85 -14.21
N TYR A 357 8.81 3.87 -15.29
CA TYR A 357 9.27 4.46 -16.54
C TYR A 357 9.67 5.92 -16.37
N ARG A 358 8.88 6.70 -15.64
CA ARG A 358 9.17 8.10 -15.36
C ARG A 358 10.50 8.27 -14.61
N VAL A 359 10.72 7.58 -13.51
CA VAL A 359 11.95 7.74 -12.71
C VAL A 359 13.19 7.23 -13.43
N ILE A 360 13.04 6.18 -14.26
CA ILE A 360 14.12 5.68 -15.13
C ILE A 360 14.49 6.75 -16.16
N ASP A 361 13.52 7.40 -16.80
CA ASP A 361 13.78 8.44 -17.79
C ASP A 361 14.38 9.70 -17.17
N GLU A 362 13.86 10.16 -16.04
CA GLU A 362 14.41 11.29 -15.29
C GLU A 362 15.88 11.04 -14.92
N ARG A 363 16.21 9.83 -14.46
CA ARG A 363 17.59 9.44 -14.09
C ARG A 363 18.51 9.40 -15.32
N ARG A 364 18.06 8.85 -16.44
CA ARG A 364 18.81 8.82 -17.70
C ARG A 364 19.11 10.23 -18.21
N ASN A 365 18.12 11.10 -18.22
CA ASN A 365 18.25 12.47 -18.68
C ASN A 365 19.22 13.26 -17.79
N ALA A 366 19.19 13.09 -16.47
CA ALA A 366 20.12 13.71 -15.55
C ALA A 366 21.58 13.31 -15.83
N VAL A 367 21.82 12.02 -16.11
CA VAL A 367 23.17 11.52 -16.48
C VAL A 367 23.65 12.11 -17.82
N VAL A 368 22.76 12.22 -18.81
CA VAL A 368 23.10 12.79 -20.12
C VAL A 368 23.41 14.29 -19.99
N THR A 369 22.57 15.03 -19.26
CA THR A 369 22.74 16.47 -19.03
C THR A 369 24.00 16.75 -18.24
N GLY A 370 24.27 16.03 -17.17
CA GLY A 370 25.50 16.16 -16.38
C GLY A 370 26.78 15.86 -17.19
N ARG A 371 26.73 14.90 -18.13
CA ARG A 371 27.82 14.65 -19.07
C ARG A 371 28.02 15.80 -20.06
N LEU A 372 26.95 16.43 -20.53
CA LEU A 372 27.03 17.59 -21.44
C LEU A 372 27.60 18.83 -20.74
N GLU A 373 27.18 19.07 -19.48
CA GLU A 373 27.71 20.16 -18.67
C GLU A 373 29.18 19.94 -18.30
N GLY A 374 29.58 18.73 -17.95
CA GLY A 374 30.98 18.35 -17.72
C GLY A 374 31.87 18.56 -18.93
N ARG A 375 31.40 18.17 -20.14
CA ARG A 375 32.12 18.41 -21.41
C ARG A 375 32.21 19.91 -21.77
N ARG A 376 31.18 20.71 -21.46
CA ARG A 376 31.23 22.18 -21.65
C ARG A 376 32.24 22.83 -20.72
N LYS A 377 32.26 22.45 -19.42
CA LYS A 377 33.24 22.95 -18.47
C LYS A 377 34.68 22.61 -18.89
N GLN A 378 34.93 21.38 -19.32
CA GLN A 378 36.25 20.94 -19.80
C GLN A 378 36.73 21.72 -21.06
N ARG A 379 35.82 22.01 -22.01
CA ARG A 379 36.16 22.84 -23.19
C ARG A 379 36.45 24.31 -22.83
N CYS A 380 35.75 24.85 -21.84
CA CYS A 380 36.05 26.22 -21.35
C CYS A 380 37.37 26.29 -20.59
N GLU A 381 37.78 25.22 -19.89
CA GLU A 381 39.05 25.13 -19.14
C GLU A 381 40.25 24.86 -20.08
N THR A 382 40.04 24.16 -21.21
CA THR A 382 41.10 23.87 -22.19
C THR A 382 41.32 24.92 -23.26
N GLY A 383 40.50 25.99 -23.29
CA GLY A 383 40.70 27.13 -24.19
C GLY A 383 40.51 26.83 -25.67
N GLU A 384 39.89 25.68 -26.04
CA GLU A 384 39.50 25.35 -27.40
C GLU A 384 38.11 25.93 -27.71
N GLY A 385 38.10 27.16 -28.19
CA GLY A 385 36.98 27.89 -28.70
C GLY A 385 37.13 28.19 -30.18
#